data_7ac927a33ab8cb53331392bbc0fa548a
#
_entry.id   7ac927a33ab8cb53331392bbc0fa548a
#
_cell.length_a   1.000
_cell.length_b   1.000
_cell.length_c   1.000
_cell.angle_alpha   90.00
_cell.angle_beta   90.00
_cell.angle_gamma   90.00
#
_symmetry.space_group_name_H-M   'P 1'
#
loop_
_entity.id
_entity.type
_entity.pdbx_description
1 polymer ?
#
loop_
_entity_poly.entity_id
_entity_poly.type
_entity_poly.pdbx_seq_one_letter_code
_entity_poly.pdbx_strand_id
1 'polypeptide(L)'
;MDFRGFDPSTLTDLYYTFSGCSSLTTIYADSTWALPASGITGSSCFYSCSTSLVGGNGTVWASNKTAYTYFRIDTASTPGYLTAA
;
A
#
# COMPACT_ATOMS: atom_id res chain seq x y z
N MET A 1 3.86 -10.50 -0.76
CA MET A 1 2.60 -10.41 0.01
C MET A 1 1.44 -10.36 -0.97
N ASP A 2 0.37 -11.06 -0.69
CA ASP A 2 -0.72 -11.25 -1.65
C ASP A 2 -2.07 -10.96 -1.00
N PHE A 3 -2.75 -9.94 -1.48
CA PHE A 3 -4.09 -9.56 -1.05
C PHE A 3 -5.16 -9.82 -2.11
N ARG A 4 -4.87 -10.62 -3.13
CA ARG A 4 -5.87 -10.96 -4.14
C ARG A 4 -7.05 -11.69 -3.48
N GLY A 5 -8.26 -11.28 -3.82
CA GLY A 5 -9.47 -11.80 -3.21
C GLY A 5 -9.85 -11.14 -1.87
N PHE A 6 -9.01 -10.27 -1.33
CA PHE A 6 -9.31 -9.53 -0.10
C PHE A 6 -10.15 -8.30 -0.43
N ASP A 7 -11.21 -8.06 0.38
CA ASP A 7 -12.07 -6.87 0.24
C ASP A 7 -11.65 -5.80 1.25
N PRO A 8 -11.06 -4.68 0.81
CA PRO A 8 -10.61 -3.63 1.70
C PRO A 8 -11.70 -2.65 2.13
N SER A 9 -12.94 -2.84 1.72
CA SER A 9 -14.02 -1.84 1.91
C SER A 9 -14.38 -1.56 3.37
N THR A 10 -13.99 -2.45 4.28
CA THR A 10 -14.28 -2.31 5.73
C THR A 10 -13.07 -1.85 6.55
N LEU A 11 -11.94 -1.60 5.92
CA LEU A 11 -10.75 -1.15 6.63
C LEU A 11 -10.95 0.25 7.22
N THR A 12 -10.54 0.44 8.47
CA THR A 12 -10.70 1.71 9.17
C THR A 12 -9.40 2.20 9.82
N ASP A 13 -8.50 1.28 10.20
CA ASP A 13 -7.26 1.61 10.90
C ASP A 13 -6.09 0.91 10.23
N LEU A 14 -5.21 1.69 9.61
CA LEU A 14 -4.01 1.19 8.94
C LEU A 14 -2.73 1.74 9.58
N TYR A 15 -2.82 2.27 10.80
CA TYR A 15 -1.64 2.76 11.52
C TYR A 15 -0.62 1.64 11.68
N TYR A 16 0.59 1.88 11.21
CA TYR A 16 1.73 0.94 11.34
C TYR A 16 1.47 -0.46 10.78
N THR A 17 0.50 -0.63 9.90
CA THR A 17 0.13 -1.94 9.37
C THR A 17 1.32 -2.69 8.77
N PHE A 18 2.17 -1.98 8.03
CA PHE A 18 3.38 -2.54 7.42
C PHE A 18 4.65 -1.98 8.04
N SER A 19 4.57 -1.39 9.24
CA SER A 19 5.74 -0.81 9.91
C SER A 19 6.81 -1.88 10.15
N GLY A 20 8.04 -1.58 9.80
CA GLY A 20 9.16 -2.50 9.99
C GLY A 20 9.22 -3.66 9.00
N CYS A 21 8.45 -3.64 7.93
CA CYS A 21 8.47 -4.69 6.91
C CYS A 21 9.75 -4.57 6.04
N SER A 22 10.89 -4.85 6.63
CA SER A 22 12.19 -4.62 6.00
C SER A 22 12.53 -5.58 4.86
N SER A 23 11.75 -6.66 4.72
CA SER A 23 11.94 -7.64 3.63
C SER A 23 10.82 -7.59 2.59
N LEU A 24 9.86 -6.67 2.74
CA LEU A 24 8.73 -6.57 1.83
C LEU A 24 9.16 -5.88 0.54
N THR A 25 8.96 -6.55 -0.60
CA THR A 25 9.34 -6.01 -1.91
C THR A 25 8.17 -5.79 -2.84
N THR A 26 7.11 -6.61 -2.74
CA THR A 26 5.96 -6.56 -3.65
C THR A 26 4.69 -6.91 -2.89
N ILE A 27 3.62 -6.16 -3.17
CA ILE A 27 2.29 -6.42 -2.64
C ILE A 27 1.34 -6.59 -3.83
N TYR A 28 0.74 -7.76 -3.98
CA TYR A 28 -0.24 -8.02 -5.02
C TYR A 28 -1.66 -7.77 -4.53
N ALA A 29 -2.49 -7.20 -5.37
CA ALA A 29 -3.90 -7.00 -5.10
C ALA A 29 -4.71 -7.11 -6.39
N ASP A 30 -6.01 -7.36 -6.28
CA ASP A 30 -6.88 -7.34 -7.45
C ASP A 30 -6.90 -5.94 -8.07
N SER A 31 -7.06 -5.87 -9.39
CA SER A 31 -7.13 -4.60 -10.11
C SER A 31 -8.32 -3.72 -9.67
N THR A 32 -9.28 -4.31 -8.98
CA THR A 32 -10.45 -3.62 -8.42
C THR A 32 -10.20 -3.06 -7.01
N TRP A 33 -8.99 -3.24 -6.48
CA TRP A 33 -8.65 -2.75 -5.13
C TRP A 33 -8.98 -1.27 -4.98
N ALA A 34 -9.74 -0.95 -3.94
CA ALA A 34 -10.06 0.44 -3.60
C ALA A 34 -10.32 0.53 -2.10
N LEU A 35 -9.60 1.44 -1.43
CA LEU A 35 -9.85 1.75 -0.03
C LEU A 35 -11.11 2.60 0.09
N PRO A 36 -11.81 2.58 1.27
CA PRO A 36 -12.90 3.52 1.52
C PRO A 36 -12.44 4.96 1.31
N ALA A 37 -13.35 5.82 0.82
CA ALA A 37 -13.04 7.21 0.53
C ALA A 37 -12.79 8.04 1.81
N SER A 38 -13.28 7.58 2.96
CA SER A 38 -13.15 8.29 4.24
C SER A 38 -13.22 7.30 5.40
N GLY A 39 -12.94 7.79 6.61
CA GLY A 39 -13.01 6.96 7.81
C GLY A 39 -11.79 6.09 8.06
N ILE A 40 -10.71 6.28 7.30
CA ILE A 40 -9.46 5.54 7.48
C ILE A 40 -8.43 6.42 8.17
N THR A 41 -7.71 5.84 9.14
CA THR A 41 -6.51 6.44 9.75
C THR A 41 -5.30 5.56 9.44
N GLY A 42 -4.13 6.12 9.29
CA GLY A 42 -2.95 5.32 8.96
C GLY A 42 -1.78 6.12 8.43
N SER A 43 -1.44 7.24 9.07
CA SER A 43 -0.38 8.15 8.60
C SER A 43 1.00 7.48 8.51
N SER A 44 1.22 6.38 9.22
CA SER A 44 2.50 5.64 9.24
C SER A 44 2.33 4.20 8.79
N CYS A 45 1.42 3.93 7.86
CA CYS A 45 1.09 2.60 7.39
C CYS A 45 2.34 1.84 6.90
N PHE A 46 3.23 2.50 6.16
CA PHE A 46 4.43 1.92 5.59
C PHE A 46 5.71 2.44 6.26
N TYR A 47 5.64 2.83 7.53
CA TYR A 47 6.78 3.37 8.24
C TYR A 47 7.93 2.35 8.34
N SER A 48 9.14 2.77 8.02
CA SER A 48 10.35 1.91 8.07
C SER A 48 10.26 0.64 7.24
N CYS A 49 9.55 0.67 6.13
CA CYS A 49 9.56 -0.45 5.18
C CYS A 49 10.89 -0.51 4.41
N SER A 50 11.08 -1.61 3.66
CA SER A 50 12.23 -1.78 2.80
C SER A 50 12.24 -0.75 1.68
N THR A 51 13.41 -0.20 1.37
CA THR A 51 13.60 0.63 0.17
C THR A 51 13.45 -0.17 -1.12
N SER A 52 13.34 -1.51 -1.02
CA SER A 52 13.09 -2.39 -2.15
C SER A 52 11.60 -2.59 -2.43
N LEU A 53 10.71 -2.02 -1.61
CA LEU A 53 9.27 -2.08 -1.86
C LEU A 53 8.94 -1.22 -3.07
N VAL A 54 8.38 -1.83 -4.11
CA VAL A 54 8.08 -1.18 -5.39
C VAL A 54 6.69 -1.56 -5.84
N GLY A 55 5.89 -0.56 -6.19
CA GLY A 55 4.58 -0.76 -6.81
C GLY A 55 4.67 -1.21 -8.26
N GLY A 56 3.55 -1.64 -8.82
CA GLY A 56 3.49 -2.22 -10.17
C GLY A 56 3.88 -1.27 -11.30
N ASN A 57 3.84 0.02 -11.07
CA ASN A 57 4.24 1.04 -12.05
C ASN A 57 5.61 1.65 -11.72
N GLY A 58 6.35 1.05 -10.80
CA GLY A 58 7.71 1.48 -10.46
C GLY A 58 7.83 2.49 -9.32
N THR A 59 6.76 2.75 -8.55
CA THR A 59 6.82 3.63 -7.39
C THR A 59 7.64 2.97 -6.29
N VAL A 60 8.79 3.54 -5.98
CA VAL A 60 9.71 3.03 -4.96
C VAL A 60 9.36 3.64 -3.61
N TRP A 61 9.44 2.82 -2.55
CA TRP A 61 9.22 3.30 -1.19
C TRP A 61 10.16 4.47 -0.86
N ALA A 62 9.62 5.47 -0.18
CA ALA A 62 10.38 6.61 0.30
C ALA A 62 9.86 7.04 1.68
N SER A 63 10.71 7.69 2.47
CA SER A 63 10.36 8.10 3.83
C SER A 63 9.25 9.14 3.89
N ASN A 64 8.98 9.84 2.80
CA ASN A 64 7.89 10.82 2.70
C ASN A 64 6.62 10.22 2.05
N LYS A 65 6.60 8.91 1.82
CA LYS A 65 5.49 8.19 1.19
C LYS A 65 5.12 6.99 2.06
N THR A 66 4.71 7.26 3.30
CA THR A 66 4.45 6.21 4.28
C THR A 66 2.98 6.13 4.71
N ALA A 67 2.14 7.05 4.24
CA ALA A 67 0.73 7.09 4.62
C ALA A 67 -0.07 5.96 3.96
N TYR A 68 -1.23 5.64 4.54
CA TYR A 68 -2.14 4.63 4.00
C TYR A 68 -2.59 4.96 2.57
N THR A 69 -2.52 6.20 2.15
CA THR A 69 -2.89 6.61 0.78
C THR A 69 -2.07 5.90 -0.29
N TYR A 70 -0.90 5.35 0.06
CA TYR A 70 -0.09 4.55 -0.85
C TYR A 70 -0.46 3.06 -0.83
N PHE A 71 -1.41 2.66 -0.01
CA PHE A 71 -1.97 1.30 -0.01
C PHE A 71 -3.03 1.17 -1.10
N ARG A 72 -2.57 1.32 -2.33
CA ARG A 72 -3.42 1.34 -3.52
C ARG A 72 -2.63 0.85 -4.73
N ILE A 73 -3.35 0.49 -5.78
CA ILE A 73 -2.71 0.06 -7.04
C ILE A 73 -1.87 1.22 -7.60
N ASP A 74 -0.64 0.91 -7.96
CA ASP A 74 0.30 1.87 -8.51
C ASP A 74 -0.02 2.12 -9.98
N THR A 75 -0.32 3.38 -10.30
CA THR A 75 -0.56 3.82 -11.68
C THR A 75 0.23 5.10 -11.95
N ALA A 76 0.32 5.49 -13.23
CA ALA A 76 1.06 6.69 -13.62
C ALA A 76 0.50 7.96 -12.96
N SER A 77 -0.81 8.05 -12.74
CA SER A 77 -1.47 9.22 -12.14
C SER A 77 -1.69 9.08 -10.64
N THR A 78 -1.58 7.87 -10.10
CA THR A 78 -1.92 7.56 -8.71
C THR A 78 -0.86 6.62 -8.14
N PRO A 79 0.27 7.16 -7.66
CA PRO A 79 1.34 6.32 -7.14
C PRO A 79 0.90 5.54 -5.91
N GLY A 80 1.32 4.29 -5.81
CA GLY A 80 1.02 3.40 -4.72
C GLY A 80 2.03 2.27 -4.64
N TYR A 81 1.85 1.35 -3.67
CA TYR A 81 2.78 0.23 -3.51
C TYR A 81 2.21 -1.11 -3.95
N LEU A 82 0.98 -1.16 -4.45
CA LEU A 82 0.35 -2.40 -4.86
C LEU A 82 0.56 -2.65 -6.35
N THR A 83 0.75 -3.92 -6.68
CA THR A 83 0.83 -4.39 -8.06
C THR A 83 -0.47 -5.10 -8.40
N ALA A 84 -1.15 -4.67 -9.45
CA ALA A 84 -2.37 -5.33 -9.95
C ALA A 84 -2.02 -6.73 -10.49
N ALA A 85 -2.79 -7.71 -10.08
CA ALA A 85 -2.52 -9.09 -10.48
C ALA A 85 -3.81 -9.86 -10.83
#